data_28b3ad263637c345d02667894fe212a6
#
_entry.id   28b3ad263637c345d02667894fe212a6
#
_cell.length_a   1.000
_cell.length_b   1.000
_cell.length_c   1.000
_cell.angle_alpha   90.00
_cell.angle_beta   90.00
_cell.angle_gamma   90.00
#
_symmetry.space_group_name_H-M   'P 1'
#
loop_
_entity.id
_entity.type
_entity.pdbx_description
1 polymer ?
#
loop_
_entity_poly.entity_id
_entity_poly.type
_entity_poly.pdbx_seq_one_letter_code
_entity_poly.pdbx_strand_id
1 'polypeptide(L)'
;MLFRSTVLPLEISSGEERYEREPAHDETPERIFERRWALSVLDRVVEKLRNEFVHHGRPEHFERLKVFLLGQSDAPYAELAREMNTSEGALKVAIHRLRKRYRELFRQEIADTVADPAEVESELRFLAAVLTRR
;
A
#
# COMPACT_ATOMS: atom_id res chain seq x y z
N MET A 1 -10.80 -5.32 7.48
CA MET A 1 -10.21 -5.20 7.31
C MET A 1 -9.56 -4.48 7.48
N LEU A 2 -8.92 -4.58 7.57
CA LEU A 2 -8.46 -3.70 7.79
C LEU A 2 -7.17 -3.50 7.62
N PHE A 3 -6.76 -2.46 7.23
CA PHE A 3 -5.42 -2.08 7.09
C PHE A 3 -4.83 -1.83 8.41
N ARG A 4 -3.68 -2.36 8.62
CA ARG A 4 -2.95 -1.99 9.78
C ARG A 4 -1.86 -1.09 9.38
N SER A 5 -1.46 -0.20 10.27
CA SER A 5 -0.44 0.78 9.96
C SER A 5 0.85 0.13 9.52
N THR A 6 1.10 -1.06 9.99
CA THR A 6 2.37 -1.69 9.71
C THR A 6 2.47 -2.29 8.33
N VAL A 7 1.36 -2.35 7.59
CA VAL A 7 1.39 -3.07 6.35
C VAL A 7 1.58 -2.20 5.14
N LEU A 8 1.49 -0.91 5.30
CA LEU A 8 1.68 -0.03 4.17
C LEU A 8 3.15 0.29 4.04
N PRO A 9 3.75 0.04 2.88
CA PRO A 9 5.16 0.37 2.70
C PRO A 9 5.40 1.84 2.47
N LEU A 10 4.50 2.69 2.95
CA LEU A 10 4.62 4.13 2.83
C LEU A 10 5.18 4.66 4.12
N GLU A 11 6.23 4.45 4.53
CA GLU A 11 7.01 4.96 5.63
C GLU A 11 6.27 6.05 6.41
N ILE A 12 5.48 5.65 7.36
CA ILE A 12 4.73 6.60 8.16
C ILE A 12 5.53 6.97 9.37
N SER A 13 5.61 8.24 9.65
CA SER A 13 6.34 8.67 10.83
C SER A 13 5.60 8.23 12.08
N SER A 14 6.36 8.00 13.11
CA SER A 14 5.79 7.47 14.34
C SER A 14 4.79 8.43 14.96
N GLY A 15 4.87 9.70 14.63
CA GLY A 15 3.95 10.65 15.22
C GLY A 15 2.51 10.35 14.90
N GLU A 16 2.27 9.73 13.79
CA GLU A 16 0.90 9.48 13.40
C GLU A 16 0.26 8.36 14.16
N GLU A 17 1.02 7.54 14.78
CA GLU A 17 0.43 6.42 15.50
C GLU A 17 -0.44 6.87 16.64
N ARG A 18 -0.23 8.05 17.12
CA ARG A 18 -1.01 8.53 18.25
C ARG A 18 -2.44 8.81 17.87
N TYR A 19 -2.70 9.08 16.63
CA TYR A 19 -4.07 9.36 16.21
C TYR A 19 -4.92 8.13 16.20
N GLU A 20 -4.31 6.99 16.18
CA GLU A 20 -5.07 5.76 16.15
C GLU A 20 -5.80 5.50 17.44
N ARG A 21 -5.45 6.22 18.46
CA ARG A 21 -6.12 6.04 19.73
C ARG A 21 -7.39 6.83 19.84
N GLU A 22 -7.66 7.66 18.85
CA GLU A 22 -8.88 8.42 18.90
C GLU A 22 -10.08 7.52 18.68
N PRO A 23 -11.18 7.82 19.34
CA PRO A 23 -12.34 6.97 19.20
C PRO A 23 -12.87 6.97 17.78
N ALA A 24 -13.37 5.85 17.37
CA ALA A 24 -13.91 5.72 16.02
C ALA A 24 -15.12 6.60 15.81
N HIS A 25 -15.83 6.95 16.86
CA HIS A 25 -17.03 7.76 16.70
C HIS A 25 -16.69 9.23 16.39
N ASP A 26 -15.41 9.55 16.32
CA ASP A 26 -15.02 10.89 15.87
C ASP A 26 -15.12 11.03 14.37
N GLU A 27 -15.74 10.10 13.71
CA GLU A 27 -15.91 10.17 12.28
C GLU A 27 -16.72 11.39 11.91
N THR A 28 -16.16 12.25 11.08
CA THR A 28 -16.83 13.44 10.60
C THR A 28 -17.03 13.31 9.09
N PRO A 29 -17.88 14.15 8.51
CA PRO A 29 -18.02 14.12 7.04
C PRO A 29 -16.70 14.31 6.32
N GLU A 30 -15.83 15.20 6.83
CA GLU A 30 -14.53 15.37 6.21
C GLU A 30 -13.69 14.11 6.28
N ARG A 31 -13.73 13.42 7.41
CA ARG A 31 -12.96 12.20 7.55
C ARG A 31 -13.48 11.10 6.66
N ILE A 32 -14.79 11.03 6.50
CA ILE A 32 -15.39 10.07 5.60
C ILE A 32 -14.95 10.36 4.17
N PHE A 33 -14.99 11.61 3.78
CA PHE A 33 -14.58 12.01 2.45
C PHE A 33 -13.10 11.68 2.21
N GLU A 34 -12.26 12.01 3.19
CA GLU A 34 -10.84 11.74 3.06
C GLU A 34 -10.57 10.25 2.91
N ARG A 35 -11.29 9.44 3.69
CA ARG A 35 -11.08 8.00 3.60
C ARG A 35 -11.50 7.47 2.24
N ARG A 36 -12.62 7.94 1.71
CA ARG A 36 -13.06 7.50 0.40
C ARG A 36 -12.06 7.90 -0.67
N TRP A 37 -11.55 9.11 -0.57
CA TRP A 37 -10.54 9.56 -1.51
C TRP A 37 -9.30 8.68 -1.43
N ALA A 38 -8.83 8.42 -0.21
CA ALA A 38 -7.62 7.63 -0.03
C ALA A 38 -7.80 6.21 -0.55
N LEU A 39 -8.97 5.62 -0.30
CA LEU A 39 -9.23 4.28 -0.79
C LEU A 39 -9.32 4.24 -2.30
N SER A 40 -9.84 5.29 -2.92
CA SER A 40 -9.90 5.31 -4.37
C SER A 40 -8.51 5.43 -4.97
N VAL A 41 -7.61 6.18 -4.33
CA VAL A 41 -6.23 6.23 -4.78
C VAL A 41 -5.58 4.87 -4.65
N LEU A 42 -5.80 4.22 -3.51
CA LEU A 42 -5.25 2.89 -3.28
C LEU A 42 -5.74 1.92 -4.34
N ASP A 43 -7.03 1.95 -4.64
CA ASP A 43 -7.59 1.05 -5.64
C ASP A 43 -6.95 1.26 -7.00
N ARG A 44 -6.74 2.51 -7.38
CA ARG A 44 -6.11 2.80 -8.66
C ARG A 44 -4.68 2.30 -8.72
N VAL A 45 -3.95 2.48 -7.62
CA VAL A 45 -2.56 2.02 -7.58
C VAL A 45 -2.49 0.50 -7.66
N VAL A 46 -3.34 -0.18 -6.90
CA VAL A 46 -3.36 -1.64 -6.90
C VAL A 46 -3.74 -2.14 -8.29
N GLU A 47 -4.70 -1.50 -8.92
CA GLU A 47 -5.12 -1.93 -10.24
C GLU A 47 -4.03 -1.73 -11.28
N LYS A 48 -3.31 -0.61 -11.21
CA LYS A 48 -2.19 -0.39 -12.11
C LYS A 48 -1.11 -1.43 -11.90
N LEU A 49 -0.84 -1.76 -10.65
CA LEU A 49 0.19 -2.74 -10.35
C LEU A 49 -0.22 -4.12 -10.86
N ARG A 50 -1.48 -4.48 -10.64
CA ARG A 50 -2.00 -5.75 -11.16
C ARG A 50 -1.85 -5.81 -12.67
N ASN A 51 -2.19 -4.72 -13.35
CA ASN A 51 -2.12 -4.68 -14.80
C ASN A 51 -0.70 -4.81 -15.31
N GLU A 52 0.27 -4.30 -14.57
CA GLU A 52 1.66 -4.48 -14.97
C GLU A 52 2.04 -5.96 -14.94
N PHE A 53 1.58 -6.67 -13.92
CA PHE A 53 1.87 -8.10 -13.84
C PHE A 53 1.15 -8.87 -14.95
N VAL A 54 -0.08 -8.50 -15.25
CA VAL A 54 -0.81 -9.13 -16.33
C VAL A 54 -0.09 -8.90 -17.66
N HIS A 55 0.35 -7.68 -17.87
CA HIS A 55 1.03 -7.32 -19.10
C HIS A 55 2.31 -8.14 -19.28
N HIS A 56 2.97 -8.47 -18.19
CA HIS A 56 4.19 -9.26 -18.24
C HIS A 56 3.93 -10.76 -18.16
N GLY A 57 2.66 -11.15 -18.22
CA GLY A 57 2.31 -12.57 -18.22
C GLY A 57 2.42 -13.25 -16.89
N ARG A 58 2.35 -12.48 -15.80
CA ARG A 58 2.50 -13.06 -14.46
C ARG A 58 1.36 -12.67 -13.53
N PRO A 59 0.11 -12.84 -13.94
CA PRO A 59 -0.99 -12.40 -13.07
C PRO A 59 -1.03 -13.17 -11.75
N GLU A 60 -0.68 -14.45 -11.73
CA GLU A 60 -0.73 -15.20 -10.50
C GLU A 60 0.31 -14.76 -9.50
N HIS A 61 1.44 -14.25 -9.99
CA HIS A 61 2.46 -13.75 -9.09
C HIS A 61 1.91 -12.60 -8.27
N PHE A 62 1.17 -11.70 -8.91
CA PHE A 62 0.61 -10.57 -8.19
C PHE A 62 -0.38 -11.05 -7.13
N GLU A 63 -1.24 -11.99 -7.49
CA GLU A 63 -2.24 -12.46 -6.54
C GLU A 63 -1.60 -13.09 -5.31
N ARG A 64 -0.47 -13.73 -5.48
CA ARG A 64 0.22 -14.32 -4.35
C ARG A 64 1.00 -13.32 -3.53
N LEU A 65 1.54 -12.29 -4.17
CA LEU A 65 2.40 -11.35 -3.48
C LEU A 65 1.65 -10.17 -2.89
N LYS A 66 0.43 -9.92 -3.32
CA LYS A 66 -0.27 -8.70 -2.91
C LYS A 66 -0.54 -8.65 -1.41
N VAL A 67 -0.57 -9.79 -0.74
CA VAL A 67 -0.79 -9.80 0.71
C VAL A 67 0.32 -9.05 1.44
N PHE A 68 1.49 -8.94 0.84
CA PHE A 68 2.59 -8.21 1.46
C PHE A 68 2.46 -6.71 1.27
N LEU A 69 1.47 -6.27 0.50
CA LEU A 69 1.17 -4.85 0.35
C LEU A 69 0.06 -4.42 1.29
N LEU A 70 -0.98 -5.22 1.38
CA LEU A 70 -2.22 -4.78 1.98
C LEU A 70 -2.44 -5.36 3.36
N GLY A 71 -1.67 -6.34 3.74
CA GLY A 71 -1.87 -6.95 5.02
C GLY A 71 -0.62 -7.62 5.50
N GLN A 72 -0.68 -8.05 6.72
CA GLN A 72 0.37 -8.86 7.27
C GLN A 72 0.22 -10.26 6.74
N SER A 73 1.29 -10.84 6.32
CA SER A 73 1.26 -12.23 5.97
C SER A 73 2.15 -12.97 6.95
N ASP A 74 1.57 -13.94 7.60
CA ASP A 74 2.33 -14.79 8.51
C ASP A 74 2.80 -16.05 7.82
N ALA A 75 2.52 -16.19 6.55
CA ALA A 75 2.94 -17.38 5.83
C ALA A 75 4.45 -17.44 5.77
N PRO A 76 5.02 -18.60 6.02
CA PRO A 76 6.49 -18.71 5.92
C PRO A 76 6.92 -18.46 4.49
N TYR A 77 7.99 -17.67 4.38
CA TYR A 77 8.53 -17.39 3.06
C TYR A 77 8.94 -18.65 2.33
N ALA A 78 9.47 -19.62 3.07
CA ALA A 78 9.92 -20.85 2.45
C ALA A 78 8.76 -21.57 1.78
N GLU A 79 7.61 -21.58 2.43
CA GLU A 79 6.45 -22.26 1.89
C GLU A 79 5.94 -21.58 0.64
N LEU A 80 5.83 -20.26 0.69
CA LEU A 80 5.36 -19.52 -0.47
C LEU A 80 6.35 -19.64 -1.63
N ALA A 81 7.64 -19.60 -1.32
CA ALA A 81 8.64 -19.75 -2.36
C ALA A 81 8.50 -21.08 -3.05
N ARG A 82 8.22 -22.14 -2.28
CA ARG A 82 8.03 -23.43 -2.87
C ARG A 82 6.82 -23.46 -3.77
N GLU A 83 5.71 -22.83 -3.32
CA GLU A 83 4.51 -22.77 -4.15
C GLU A 83 4.74 -22.00 -5.42
N MET A 84 5.58 -21.00 -5.38
CA MET A 84 5.87 -20.19 -6.55
C MET A 84 7.05 -20.70 -7.34
N ASN A 85 7.59 -21.83 -6.93
CA ASN A 85 8.68 -22.47 -7.65
C ASN A 85 9.90 -21.57 -7.74
N THR A 86 10.27 -20.98 -6.62
CA THR A 86 11.40 -20.08 -6.56
C THR A 86 12.10 -20.25 -5.22
N SER A 87 13.22 -19.58 -5.05
CA SER A 87 13.95 -19.64 -3.79
C SER A 87 13.42 -18.58 -2.83
N GLU A 88 13.69 -18.79 -1.55
CA GLU A 88 13.27 -17.83 -0.54
C GLU A 88 13.94 -16.48 -0.76
N GLY A 89 15.22 -16.50 -1.15
CA GLY A 89 15.89 -15.24 -1.44
C GLY A 89 15.30 -14.50 -2.61
N ALA A 90 14.98 -15.24 -3.67
CA ALA A 90 14.33 -14.62 -4.83
C ALA A 90 12.96 -14.07 -4.47
N LEU A 91 12.24 -14.77 -3.60
CA LEU A 91 10.95 -14.29 -3.15
C LEU A 91 11.08 -12.97 -2.40
N LYS A 92 12.06 -12.87 -1.52
CA LYS A 92 12.26 -11.64 -0.77
C LYS A 92 12.60 -10.47 -1.69
N VAL A 93 13.40 -10.73 -2.71
CA VAL A 93 13.71 -9.70 -3.70
C VAL A 93 12.44 -9.29 -4.45
N ALA A 94 11.61 -10.26 -4.81
CA ALA A 94 10.37 -9.96 -5.53
C ALA A 94 9.44 -9.09 -4.68
N ILE A 95 9.34 -9.39 -3.39
CA ILE A 95 8.51 -8.61 -2.49
C ILE A 95 9.06 -7.19 -2.37
N HIS A 96 10.37 -7.07 -2.25
CA HIS A 96 10.98 -5.75 -2.15
C HIS A 96 10.71 -4.92 -3.40
N ARG A 97 10.83 -5.52 -4.57
CA ARG A 97 10.57 -4.82 -5.81
C ARG A 97 9.11 -4.43 -5.95
N LEU A 98 8.23 -5.32 -5.49
CA LEU A 98 6.80 -5.04 -5.54
C LEU A 98 6.48 -3.82 -4.67
N ARG A 99 7.02 -3.78 -3.47
CA ARG A 99 6.77 -2.66 -2.56
C ARG A 99 7.35 -1.36 -3.11
N LYS A 100 8.50 -1.44 -3.73
CA LYS A 100 9.10 -0.25 -4.32
C LYS A 100 8.24 0.28 -5.45
N ARG A 101 7.76 -0.62 -6.33
CA ARG A 101 6.92 -0.20 -7.43
C ARG A 101 5.59 0.37 -6.92
N TYR A 102 5.07 -0.22 -5.87
CA TYR A 102 3.85 0.24 -5.23
C TYR A 102 4.00 1.70 -4.79
N ARG A 103 5.11 2.00 -4.12
CA ARG A 103 5.36 3.38 -3.69
C ARG A 103 5.51 4.32 -4.88
N GLU A 104 6.17 3.88 -5.93
CA GLU A 104 6.32 4.71 -7.12
C GLU A 104 4.98 5.04 -7.75
N LEU A 105 4.09 4.06 -7.79
CA LEU A 105 2.78 4.31 -8.37
C LEU A 105 1.96 5.25 -7.51
N PHE A 106 2.09 5.16 -6.19
CA PHE A 106 1.44 6.12 -5.32
C PHE A 106 1.96 7.53 -5.60
N ARG A 107 3.26 7.67 -5.75
CA ARG A 107 3.83 8.99 -6.05
C ARG A 107 3.28 9.53 -7.36
N GLN A 108 3.15 8.69 -8.35
CA GLN A 108 2.62 9.13 -9.63
C GLN A 108 1.17 9.57 -9.53
N GLU A 109 0.38 8.81 -8.78
CA GLU A 109 -1.02 9.19 -8.60
C GLU A 109 -1.15 10.53 -7.90
N ILE A 110 -0.35 10.74 -6.87
CA ILE A 110 -0.40 11.97 -6.12
C ILE A 110 0.13 13.13 -6.97
N ALA A 111 1.19 12.88 -7.72
CA ALA A 111 1.78 13.94 -8.54
C ALA A 111 0.80 14.48 -9.55
N ASP A 112 -0.12 13.63 -10.00
CA ASP A 112 -1.12 14.08 -10.97
C ASP A 112 -2.17 14.98 -10.36
N THR A 113 -2.26 15.04 -9.04
CA THR A 113 -3.32 15.78 -8.37
C THR A 113 -2.84 17.02 -7.65
N VAL A 114 -1.54 17.16 -7.42
CA VAL A 114 -1.03 18.33 -6.71
C VAL A 114 -0.55 19.36 -7.72
N ALA A 115 -0.70 20.63 -7.35
CA ALA A 115 -0.28 21.72 -8.23
C ALA A 115 1.22 21.91 -8.20
N ASP A 116 1.86 21.61 -7.09
CA ASP A 116 3.28 21.86 -6.89
C ASP A 116 3.97 20.53 -6.60
N PRO A 117 4.92 20.13 -7.44
CA PRO A 117 5.63 18.87 -7.19
C PRO A 117 6.25 18.77 -5.80
N ALA A 118 6.54 19.89 -5.18
CA ALA A 118 7.11 19.87 -3.84
C ALA A 118 6.12 19.36 -2.81
N GLU A 119 4.82 19.31 -3.15
CA GLU A 119 3.80 18.84 -2.22
C GLU A 119 3.60 17.33 -2.24
N VAL A 120 4.28 16.62 -3.14
CA VAL A 120 4.04 15.19 -3.29
C VAL A 120 4.33 14.45 -1.99
N GLU A 121 5.44 14.77 -1.35
CA GLU A 121 5.80 14.04 -0.14
C GLU A 121 4.84 14.27 1.01
N SER A 122 4.37 15.51 1.17
CA SER A 122 3.42 15.77 2.24
C SER A 122 2.07 15.13 1.94
N GLU A 123 1.66 15.12 0.68
CA GLU A 123 0.42 14.45 0.33
C GLU A 123 0.52 12.94 0.53
N LEU A 124 1.67 12.36 0.23
CA LEU A 124 1.85 10.95 0.49
C LEU A 124 1.73 10.62 1.96
N ARG A 125 2.31 11.47 2.81
CA ARG A 125 2.20 11.25 4.24
C ARG A 125 0.77 11.39 4.71
N PHE A 126 0.05 12.36 4.16
CA PHE A 126 -1.35 12.53 4.51
C PHE A 126 -2.16 11.32 4.08
N LEU A 127 -1.95 10.85 2.86
CA LEU A 127 -2.64 9.67 2.36
C LEU A 127 -2.37 8.46 3.25
N ALA A 128 -1.12 8.25 3.61
CA ALA A 128 -0.78 7.12 4.45
C ALA A 128 -1.44 7.24 5.82
N ALA A 129 -1.48 8.45 6.36
CA ALA A 129 -2.13 8.65 7.66
C ALA A 129 -3.61 8.34 7.57
N VAL A 130 -4.26 8.77 6.50
CA VAL A 130 -5.69 8.50 6.34
C VAL A 130 -5.95 7.01 6.22
N LEU A 131 -5.13 6.30 5.45
CA LEU A 131 -5.34 4.88 5.24
C LEU A 131 -5.09 4.05 6.48
N THR A 132 -4.25 4.54 7.38
CA THR A 132 -3.94 3.79 8.59
C THR A 132 -4.73 4.26 9.80
N ARG A 133 -5.57 5.26 9.62
CA ARG A 133 -6.42 5.78 10.69
C ARG A 133 -7.53 4.79 10.97
N ARG A 134 -7.91 4.69 12.21
CA ARG A 134 -8.98 3.80 12.61
C ARG A 134 -10.32 4.47 12.65
#